data_6f8762e7de444aae2a42a623ffb56a7d
#
_entry.id   6f8762e7de444aae2a42a623ffb56a7d
#
_cell.length_a   1.000
_cell.length_b   1.000
_cell.length_c   1.000
_cell.angle_alpha   90.00
_cell.angle_beta   90.00
_cell.angle_gamma   90.00
#
_symmetry.space_group_name_H-M   'P 1'
#
loop_
_entity.id
_entity.type
_entity.pdbx_description
1 polymer ?
#
loop_
_entity_poly.entity_id
_entity_poly.type
_entity_poly.pdbx_seq_one_letter_code
_entity_poly.pdbx_strand_id
1 'polypeptide(L)'
;HFNDISKLKINIIGEPIIDRYEYCDVVGVTTKDPALSVLSKKVEMIGGGTLAAAKMAASFVKEVKLFTYGNEKTIKNLLGNRKNIKVINLAKNQKIQCKTRFINSNRGEKLIQSTNFDKNFFSKRDIQNSISKLIKNNPENLLVCDFGNGLFEDKLLNLINNLKTKKYLNVQTNSINLGFNLFTKYKNYSYLCLDTREWKLALKKNSLSKADIKKYIPKKGHV
;
A
#
# COMPACT_ATOMS: atom_id res chain seq x y z
N HIS A 1 1.04 -22.93 17.51
CA HIS A 1 0.77 -21.56 17.03
C HIS A 1 0.85 -21.41 15.51
N PHE A 2 1.84 -22.01 14.80
CA PHE A 2 1.87 -21.96 13.31
C PHE A 2 0.66 -22.65 12.66
N ASN A 3 0.19 -23.76 13.22
CA ASN A 3 -1.00 -24.48 12.72
C ASN A 3 -2.29 -23.65 12.83
N ASP A 4 -2.33 -22.68 13.72
CA ASP A 4 -3.50 -21.81 13.87
C ASP A 4 -3.50 -20.68 12.86
N ILE A 5 -2.33 -20.13 12.52
CA ILE A 5 -2.18 -19.09 11.50
C ILE A 5 -2.61 -19.61 10.13
N SER A 6 -2.25 -20.85 9.80
CA SER A 6 -2.59 -21.47 8.51
C SER A 6 -4.11 -21.64 8.27
N LYS A 7 -4.94 -21.58 9.31
CA LYS A 7 -6.39 -21.66 9.22
C LYS A 7 -7.05 -20.28 9.05
N LEU A 8 -6.33 -19.20 9.29
CA LEU A 8 -6.89 -17.86 9.28
C LEU A 8 -7.33 -17.41 7.88
N LYS A 9 -8.35 -16.58 7.86
CA LYS A 9 -8.78 -15.81 6.69
C LYS A 9 -8.58 -14.34 7.00
N ILE A 10 -7.89 -13.63 6.12
CA ILE A 10 -7.53 -12.22 6.30
C ILE A 10 -8.19 -11.37 5.22
N ASN A 11 -8.72 -10.23 5.62
CA ASN A 11 -9.24 -9.22 4.71
C ASN A 11 -8.24 -8.06 4.64
N ILE A 12 -7.82 -7.71 3.44
CA ILE A 12 -6.88 -6.61 3.17
C ILE A 12 -7.58 -5.61 2.26
N ILE A 13 -7.60 -4.35 2.63
CA ILE A 13 -8.05 -3.27 1.77
C ILE A 13 -6.90 -2.29 1.55
N GLY A 14 -6.68 -1.89 0.29
CA GLY A 14 -5.63 -0.92 0.07
C GLY A 14 -5.33 -0.62 -1.39
N GLU A 15 -4.35 0.25 -1.53
CA GLU A 15 -3.94 0.82 -2.79
C GLU A 15 -2.83 -0.01 -3.41
N PRO A 16 -3.00 -0.48 -4.66
CA PRO A 16 -1.98 -1.24 -5.36
C PRO A 16 -0.88 -0.31 -5.86
N ILE A 17 0.35 -0.84 -5.92
CA ILE A 17 1.51 -0.15 -6.49
C ILE A 17 2.19 -1.11 -7.46
N ILE A 18 2.69 -0.60 -8.58
CA ILE A 18 3.60 -1.30 -9.45
C ILE A 18 5.01 -0.80 -9.12
N ASP A 19 5.84 -1.66 -8.57
CA ASP A 19 7.27 -1.40 -8.44
C ASP A 19 7.97 -1.91 -9.70
N ARG A 20 8.44 -0.98 -10.55
CA ARG A 20 9.16 -1.26 -11.78
C ARG A 20 10.65 -1.01 -11.54
N TYR A 21 11.46 -2.05 -11.69
CA TYR A 21 12.91 -1.97 -11.59
C TYR A 21 13.48 -2.04 -13.00
N GLU A 22 14.26 -1.04 -13.39
CA GLU A 22 14.98 -0.98 -14.64
C GLU A 22 16.47 -1.02 -14.35
N TYR A 23 17.05 -2.18 -14.62
CA TYR A 23 18.49 -2.42 -14.45
C TYR A 23 19.24 -1.84 -15.64
N CYS A 24 20.21 -0.97 -15.38
CA CYS A 24 20.90 -0.18 -16.39
C CYS A 24 22.40 -0.21 -16.18
N ASP A 25 23.15 -0.19 -17.27
CA ASP A 25 24.56 0.16 -17.24
C ASP A 25 24.71 1.68 -17.41
N VAL A 26 25.52 2.30 -16.57
CA VAL A 26 25.83 3.72 -16.68
C VAL A 26 26.85 3.91 -17.79
N VAL A 27 26.50 4.62 -18.85
CA VAL A 27 27.37 4.89 -20.01
C VAL A 27 28.23 6.13 -19.78
N GLY A 28 27.69 7.14 -19.12
CA GLY A 28 28.37 8.41 -18.87
C GLY A 28 27.40 9.57 -18.78
N VAL A 29 27.90 10.77 -19.05
CA VAL A 29 27.12 12.01 -19.11
C VAL A 29 27.03 12.45 -20.57
N THR A 30 25.85 12.87 -20.99
CA THR A 30 25.64 13.38 -22.36
C THR A 30 26.40 14.70 -22.60
N THR A 31 26.90 14.91 -23.81
CA THR A 31 27.77 16.06 -24.12
C THR A 31 27.03 17.38 -24.32
N LYS A 32 25.76 17.32 -24.76
CA LYS A 32 24.96 18.54 -25.03
C LYS A 32 24.31 19.08 -23.75
N ASP A 33 23.69 18.21 -22.98
CA ASP A 33 23.03 18.54 -21.72
C ASP A 33 23.57 17.58 -20.63
N PRO A 34 24.04 18.10 -19.48
CA PRO A 34 24.66 17.25 -18.45
C PRO A 34 23.66 16.30 -17.78
N ALA A 35 23.23 15.29 -18.52
CA ALA A 35 22.31 14.27 -18.08
C ALA A 35 23.01 12.89 -18.03
N LEU A 36 22.66 12.07 -17.03
CA LEU A 36 23.15 10.70 -16.93
C LEU A 36 22.60 9.87 -18.09
N SER A 37 23.51 9.29 -18.90
CA SER A 37 23.17 8.36 -19.98
C SER A 37 23.25 6.94 -19.46
N VAL A 38 22.19 6.15 -19.64
CA VAL A 38 22.12 4.77 -19.20
C VAL A 38 21.63 3.87 -20.32
N LEU A 39 22.14 2.65 -20.36
CA LEU A 39 21.69 1.60 -21.26
C LEU A 39 20.83 0.60 -20.47
N SER A 40 19.54 0.54 -20.79
CA SER A 40 18.60 -0.41 -20.16
C SER A 40 18.94 -1.84 -20.57
N LYS A 41 19.04 -2.74 -19.59
CA LYS A 41 19.39 -4.16 -19.77
C LYS A 41 18.20 -5.07 -19.47
N LYS A 42 17.49 -4.80 -18.39
CA LYS A 42 16.41 -5.66 -17.91
C LYS A 42 15.36 -4.82 -17.19
N VAL A 43 14.11 -5.19 -17.36
CA VAL A 43 12.99 -4.59 -16.64
C VAL A 43 12.26 -5.68 -15.86
N GLU A 44 12.01 -5.44 -14.59
CA GLU A 44 11.17 -6.26 -13.73
C GLU A 44 10.01 -5.45 -13.18
N MET A 45 8.82 -6.06 -13.12
CA MET A 45 7.64 -5.48 -12.49
C MET A 45 7.19 -6.35 -11.34
N ILE A 46 7.04 -5.74 -10.17
CA ILE A 46 6.64 -6.42 -8.94
C ILE A 46 5.41 -5.72 -8.37
N GLY A 47 4.45 -6.51 -7.86
CA GLY A 47 3.31 -5.97 -7.13
C GLY A 47 3.75 -5.47 -5.76
N GLY A 48 3.74 -4.15 -5.58
CA GLY A 48 4.01 -3.44 -4.34
C GLY A 48 2.73 -2.98 -3.64
N GLY A 49 2.89 -2.21 -2.58
CA GLY A 49 1.79 -1.71 -1.79
C GLY A 49 0.92 -2.85 -1.23
N THR A 50 -0.39 -2.72 -1.39
CA THR A 50 -1.33 -3.74 -0.89
C THR A 50 -1.17 -5.10 -1.58
N LEU A 51 -0.64 -5.16 -2.82
CA LEU A 51 -0.36 -6.41 -3.51
C LEU A 51 0.77 -7.18 -2.83
N ALA A 52 1.82 -6.50 -2.38
CA ALA A 52 2.91 -7.11 -1.62
C ALA A 52 2.41 -7.65 -0.28
N ALA A 53 1.60 -6.86 0.44
CA ALA A 53 0.98 -7.30 1.70
C ALA A 53 0.11 -8.55 1.50
N ALA A 54 -0.70 -8.58 0.45
CA ALA A 54 -1.54 -9.73 0.12
C ALA A 54 -0.72 -10.98 -0.24
N LYS A 55 0.35 -10.84 -1.03
CA LYS A 55 1.25 -11.95 -1.38
C LYS A 55 1.95 -12.52 -0.16
N MET A 56 2.43 -11.65 0.73
CA MET A 56 3.08 -12.05 1.96
C MET A 56 2.10 -12.79 2.88
N ALA A 57 0.94 -12.22 3.16
CA ALA A 57 -0.10 -12.84 3.98
C ALA A 57 -0.52 -14.20 3.43
N ALA A 58 -0.71 -14.33 2.11
CA ALA A 58 -1.09 -15.57 1.44
C ALA A 58 -0.07 -16.71 1.59
N SER A 59 1.16 -16.41 1.99
CA SER A 59 2.17 -17.45 2.28
C SER A 59 1.95 -18.14 3.64
N PHE A 60 1.15 -17.55 4.53
CA PHE A 60 0.97 -18.05 5.89
C PHE A 60 -0.47 -18.42 6.21
N VAL A 61 -1.47 -17.81 5.53
CA VAL A 61 -2.88 -17.96 5.86
C VAL A 61 -3.64 -18.79 4.84
N LYS A 62 -4.80 -19.32 5.24
CA LYS A 62 -5.68 -20.11 4.38
C LYS A 62 -6.22 -19.31 3.20
N GLU A 63 -6.68 -18.09 3.43
CA GLU A 63 -7.32 -17.25 2.42
C GLU A 63 -7.06 -15.76 2.69
N VAL A 64 -6.80 -15.02 1.64
CA VAL A 64 -6.75 -13.56 1.64
C VAL A 64 -7.87 -13.03 0.75
N LYS A 65 -8.79 -12.22 1.30
CA LYS A 65 -9.69 -11.38 0.50
C LYS A 65 -9.06 -10.01 0.33
N LEU A 66 -8.71 -9.68 -0.90
CA LEU A 66 -8.03 -8.45 -1.26
C LEU A 66 -8.99 -7.46 -1.92
N PHE A 67 -9.35 -6.40 -1.20
CA PHE A 67 -10.13 -5.27 -1.70
C PHE A 67 -9.17 -4.24 -2.27
N THR A 68 -9.12 -4.11 -3.58
CA THR A 68 -8.19 -3.21 -4.28
C THR A 68 -8.79 -2.74 -5.60
N TYR A 69 -8.08 -1.93 -6.36
CA TYR A 69 -8.58 -1.36 -7.61
C TYR A 69 -7.58 -1.51 -8.76
N GLY A 70 -8.04 -1.26 -9.98
CA GLY A 70 -7.23 -1.24 -11.18
C GLY A 70 -7.58 -2.36 -12.16
N ASN A 71 -6.83 -2.44 -13.25
CA ASN A 71 -7.05 -3.45 -14.29
C ASN A 71 -6.86 -4.87 -13.74
N GLU A 72 -7.86 -5.73 -13.91
CA GLU A 72 -7.88 -7.09 -13.35
C GLU A 72 -6.73 -7.97 -13.86
N LYS A 73 -6.41 -7.88 -15.16
CA LYS A 73 -5.29 -8.63 -15.75
C LYS A 73 -3.96 -8.23 -15.14
N THR A 74 -3.75 -6.91 -14.97
CA THR A 74 -2.54 -6.37 -14.32
C THR A 74 -2.42 -6.85 -12.88
N ILE A 75 -3.48 -6.73 -12.09
CA ILE A 75 -3.50 -7.18 -10.69
C ILE A 75 -3.18 -8.68 -10.62
N LYS A 76 -3.83 -9.50 -11.44
CA LYS A 76 -3.63 -10.95 -11.48
C LYS A 76 -2.19 -11.32 -11.83
N ASN A 77 -1.60 -10.67 -12.84
CA ASN A 77 -0.21 -10.89 -13.21
C ASN A 77 0.76 -10.53 -12.08
N LEU A 78 0.54 -9.39 -11.39
CA LEU A 78 1.38 -8.93 -10.29
C LEU A 78 1.24 -9.79 -9.03
N LEU A 79 0.10 -10.40 -8.79
CA LEU A 79 -0.11 -11.35 -7.68
C LEU A 79 0.49 -12.72 -7.98
N GLY A 80 0.66 -13.08 -9.25
CA GLY A 80 1.08 -14.41 -9.68
C GLY A 80 0.00 -15.48 -9.42
N ASN A 81 0.38 -16.76 -9.49
CA ASN A 81 -0.54 -17.90 -9.35
C ASN A 81 -0.92 -18.20 -7.88
N ARG A 82 -1.29 -17.19 -7.11
CA ARG A 82 -1.72 -17.35 -5.72
C ARG A 82 -3.22 -17.69 -5.63
N LYS A 83 -3.54 -19.00 -5.64
CA LYS A 83 -4.93 -19.50 -5.63
C LYS A 83 -5.74 -19.11 -4.38
N ASN A 84 -5.05 -18.82 -3.27
CA ASN A 84 -5.68 -18.42 -2.01
C ASN A 84 -5.89 -16.91 -1.85
N ILE A 85 -5.62 -16.09 -2.91
CA ILE A 85 -5.97 -14.67 -2.92
C ILE A 85 -7.24 -14.47 -3.75
N LYS A 86 -8.31 -13.99 -3.11
CA LYS A 86 -9.57 -13.62 -3.76
C LYS A 86 -9.61 -12.09 -3.92
N VAL A 87 -9.46 -11.61 -5.15
CA VAL A 87 -9.50 -10.18 -5.46
C VAL A 87 -10.95 -9.70 -5.56
N ILE A 88 -11.28 -8.66 -4.80
CA ILE A 88 -12.53 -7.91 -4.87
C ILE A 88 -12.21 -6.55 -5.44
N ASN A 89 -12.40 -6.38 -6.74
CA ASN A 89 -12.04 -5.15 -7.44
C ASN A 89 -13.06 -4.05 -7.12
N LEU A 90 -12.58 -2.97 -6.54
CA LEU A 90 -13.37 -1.82 -6.10
C LEU A 90 -13.69 -0.88 -7.27
N ALA A 91 -12.71 -0.64 -8.14
CA ALA A 91 -12.83 0.26 -9.29
C ALA A 91 -11.87 -0.19 -10.41
N LYS A 92 -12.42 -0.80 -11.48
CA LYS A 92 -11.61 -1.47 -12.53
C LYS A 92 -10.81 -0.50 -13.40
N ASN A 93 -11.31 0.71 -13.59
CA ASN A 93 -10.74 1.71 -14.50
C ASN A 93 -9.74 2.66 -13.83
N GLN A 94 -9.50 2.50 -12.53
CA GLN A 94 -8.53 3.33 -11.83
C GLN A 94 -7.10 2.94 -12.21
N LYS A 95 -6.25 3.95 -12.35
CA LYS A 95 -4.83 3.76 -12.63
C LYS A 95 -4.11 3.22 -11.40
N ILE A 96 -3.21 2.27 -11.61
CA ILE A 96 -2.30 1.79 -10.57
C ILE A 96 -1.05 2.67 -10.61
N GLN A 97 -0.65 3.20 -9.46
CA GLN A 97 0.59 3.97 -9.34
C GLN A 97 1.78 3.09 -9.71
N CYS A 98 2.67 3.60 -10.57
CA CYS A 98 3.92 2.94 -10.92
C CYS A 98 5.11 3.75 -10.39
N LYS A 99 6.00 3.08 -9.67
CA LYS A 99 7.28 3.61 -9.19
C LYS A 99 8.39 2.92 -9.96
N THR A 100 9.01 3.66 -10.89
CA THR A 100 10.16 3.16 -11.66
C THR A 100 11.45 3.53 -10.94
N ARG A 101 12.28 2.52 -10.65
CA ARG A 101 13.61 2.68 -10.08
C ARG A 101 14.64 2.23 -11.09
N PHE A 102 15.51 3.14 -11.48
CA PHE A 102 16.67 2.84 -12.31
C PHE A 102 17.81 2.38 -11.40
N ILE A 103 18.27 1.16 -11.62
CA ILE A 103 19.27 0.51 -10.79
C ILE A 103 20.54 0.28 -11.61
N ASN A 104 21.68 0.71 -11.11
CA ASN A 104 22.97 0.39 -11.71
C ASN A 104 23.17 -1.14 -11.65
N SER A 105 23.28 -1.81 -12.81
CA SER A 105 23.40 -3.27 -12.89
C SER A 105 24.65 -3.81 -12.18
N ASN A 106 25.74 -3.04 -12.21
CA ASN A 106 27.03 -3.46 -11.68
C ASN A 106 27.14 -3.27 -10.15
N ARG A 107 26.52 -2.20 -9.63
CA ARG A 107 26.66 -1.79 -8.22
C ARG A 107 25.41 -2.03 -7.38
N GLY A 108 24.26 -2.29 -8.01
CA GLY A 108 22.98 -2.44 -7.32
C GLY A 108 22.44 -1.15 -6.70
N GLU A 109 23.07 0.00 -6.96
CA GLU A 109 22.67 1.28 -6.42
C GLU A 109 21.51 1.90 -7.23
N LYS A 110 20.62 2.59 -6.54
CA LYS A 110 19.52 3.32 -7.18
C LYS A 110 20.03 4.65 -7.73
N LEU A 111 19.95 4.82 -9.06
CA LEU A 111 20.36 6.03 -9.77
C LEU A 111 19.31 7.13 -9.67
N ILE A 112 18.06 6.79 -10.01
CA ILE A 112 16.92 7.71 -10.00
C ILE A 112 15.64 6.93 -9.73
N GLN A 113 14.65 7.62 -9.18
CA GLN A 113 13.29 7.10 -9.07
C GLN A 113 12.31 8.07 -9.73
N SER A 114 11.52 7.55 -10.64
CA SER A 114 10.37 8.24 -11.22
C SER A 114 9.09 7.63 -10.67
N THR A 115 8.10 8.45 -10.41
CA THR A 115 6.77 7.99 -10.00
C THR A 115 5.74 8.66 -10.89
N ASN A 116 4.95 7.86 -11.61
CA ASN A 116 3.77 8.38 -12.27
C ASN A 116 2.68 8.52 -11.20
N PHE A 117 2.47 9.70 -10.73
CA PHE A 117 1.46 9.97 -9.72
C PHE A 117 0.45 10.97 -10.24
N ASP A 118 -0.72 10.44 -10.58
CA ASP A 118 -1.94 11.21 -10.56
C ASP A 118 -2.75 10.66 -9.39
N LYS A 119 -3.05 11.49 -8.39
CA LYS A 119 -3.96 11.11 -7.32
C LYS A 119 -5.26 10.61 -7.96
N ASN A 120 -5.64 9.38 -7.65
CA ASN A 120 -6.88 8.83 -8.19
C ASN A 120 -8.08 9.59 -7.64
N PHE A 121 -8.93 10.06 -8.54
CA PHE A 121 -10.22 10.63 -8.18
C PHE A 121 -11.27 9.54 -8.39
N PHE A 122 -11.72 8.94 -7.30
CA PHE A 122 -12.80 7.95 -7.35
C PHE A 122 -14.13 8.63 -7.57
N SER A 123 -14.90 8.17 -8.56
CA SER A 123 -16.24 8.66 -8.78
C SER A 123 -17.15 8.32 -7.59
N LYS A 124 -18.24 9.06 -7.43
CA LYS A 124 -19.27 8.75 -6.41
C LYS A 124 -19.75 7.30 -6.54
N ARG A 125 -19.84 6.78 -7.77
CA ARG A 125 -20.22 5.39 -8.08
C ARG A 125 -19.17 4.39 -7.60
N ASP A 126 -17.88 4.67 -7.82
CA ASP A 126 -16.78 3.79 -7.35
C ASP A 126 -16.75 3.72 -5.83
N ILE A 127 -16.91 4.85 -5.15
CA ILE A 127 -16.97 4.90 -3.68
C ILE A 127 -18.18 4.13 -3.16
N GLN A 128 -19.37 4.34 -3.72
CA GLN A 128 -20.57 3.61 -3.32
C GLN A 128 -20.45 2.10 -3.54
N ASN A 129 -19.87 1.70 -4.67
CA ASN A 129 -19.57 0.31 -4.99
C ASN A 129 -18.56 -0.31 -4.01
N SER A 130 -17.53 0.44 -3.64
CA SER A 130 -16.53 0.02 -2.66
C SER A 130 -17.15 -0.19 -1.28
N ILE A 131 -18.00 0.74 -0.84
CA ILE A 131 -18.76 0.66 0.39
C ILE A 131 -19.65 -0.60 0.39
N SER A 132 -20.43 -0.79 -0.67
CA SER A 132 -21.35 -1.94 -0.79
C SER A 132 -20.61 -3.27 -0.75
N LYS A 133 -19.46 -3.37 -1.45
CA LYS A 133 -18.64 -4.59 -1.45
C LYS A 133 -18.04 -4.87 -0.07
N LEU A 134 -17.59 -3.85 0.64
CA LEU A 134 -17.00 -4.01 1.97
C LEU A 134 -18.07 -4.44 2.99
N ILE A 135 -19.24 -3.80 2.99
CA ILE A 135 -20.37 -4.17 3.86
C ILE A 135 -20.83 -5.60 3.58
N LYS A 136 -21.03 -5.96 2.29
CA LYS A 136 -21.46 -7.32 1.90
C LYS A 136 -20.50 -8.41 2.39
N ASN A 137 -19.21 -8.14 2.43
CA ASN A 137 -18.22 -9.10 2.89
C ASN A 137 -18.06 -9.16 4.41
N ASN A 138 -18.58 -8.18 5.13
CA ASN A 138 -18.58 -8.07 6.60
C ASN A 138 -17.30 -8.64 7.25
N PRO A 139 -16.13 -8.00 7.04
CA PRO A 139 -14.86 -8.56 7.47
C PRO A 139 -14.74 -8.53 9.00
N GLU A 140 -14.41 -9.66 9.64
CA GLU A 140 -14.12 -9.73 11.08
C GLU A 140 -12.81 -9.04 11.45
N ASN A 141 -11.86 -9.06 10.52
CA ASN A 141 -10.57 -8.39 10.58
C ASN A 141 -10.28 -7.66 9.28
N LEU A 142 -9.60 -6.55 9.34
CA LEU A 142 -9.29 -5.72 8.17
C LEU A 142 -7.92 -5.09 8.30
N LEU A 143 -6.97 -5.52 7.49
CA LEU A 143 -5.71 -4.82 7.28
C LEU A 143 -5.92 -3.70 6.27
N VAL A 144 -5.68 -2.47 6.69
CA VAL A 144 -5.78 -1.26 5.86
C VAL A 144 -4.37 -0.86 5.45
N CYS A 145 -4.10 -0.86 4.14
CA CYS A 145 -2.83 -0.43 3.55
C CYS A 145 -3.06 0.87 2.77
N ASP A 146 -2.84 1.98 3.42
CA ASP A 146 -3.10 3.32 2.90
C ASP A 146 -1.80 4.02 2.48
N PHE A 147 -1.63 4.22 1.19
CA PHE A 147 -0.46 4.87 0.59
C PHE A 147 -0.74 6.30 0.11
N GLY A 148 -1.95 6.81 0.38
CA GLY A 148 -2.36 8.18 0.03
C GLY A 148 -2.61 8.41 -1.46
N ASN A 149 -3.03 7.38 -2.19
CA ASN A 149 -3.31 7.46 -3.63
C ASN A 149 -4.79 7.75 -3.93
N GLY A 150 -5.59 8.16 -2.91
CA GLY A 150 -6.95 8.66 -3.07
C GLY A 150 -8.08 7.67 -2.76
N LEU A 151 -7.79 6.41 -2.42
CA LEU A 151 -8.84 5.44 -2.07
C LEU A 151 -9.53 5.76 -0.74
N PHE A 152 -8.74 6.16 0.26
CA PHE A 152 -9.20 6.33 1.65
C PHE A 152 -9.59 7.79 1.96
N GLU A 153 -10.57 8.29 1.24
CA GLU A 153 -11.12 9.63 1.44
C GLU A 153 -12.61 9.57 1.76
N ASP A 154 -13.13 10.65 2.36
CA ASP A 154 -14.54 10.92 2.61
C ASP A 154 -15.35 9.71 3.14
N LYS A 155 -16.33 9.28 2.37
CA LYS A 155 -17.32 8.28 2.76
C LYS A 155 -16.72 6.90 3.04
N LEU A 156 -15.71 6.48 2.27
CA LEU A 156 -15.06 5.17 2.51
C LEU A 156 -14.24 5.20 3.79
N LEU A 157 -13.50 6.28 4.05
CA LEU A 157 -12.77 6.48 5.31
C LEU A 157 -13.74 6.50 6.50
N ASN A 158 -14.86 7.22 6.39
CA ASN A 158 -15.88 7.27 7.42
C ASN A 158 -16.50 5.90 7.69
N LEU A 159 -16.78 5.12 6.63
CA LEU A 159 -17.24 3.75 6.81
C LEU A 159 -16.22 2.92 7.59
N ILE A 160 -14.95 2.91 7.15
CA ILE A 160 -13.88 2.14 7.80
C ILE A 160 -13.74 2.53 9.27
N ASN A 161 -13.80 3.82 9.59
CA ASN A 161 -13.72 4.31 10.96
C ASN A 161 -14.86 3.77 11.85
N ASN A 162 -16.05 3.59 11.29
CA ASN A 162 -17.24 3.14 12.01
C ASN A 162 -17.47 1.62 11.99
N LEU A 163 -16.73 0.87 11.18
CA LEU A 163 -16.84 -0.59 11.18
C LEU A 163 -16.47 -1.16 12.56
N LYS A 164 -17.30 -2.08 13.07
CA LYS A 164 -17.04 -2.86 14.30
C LYS A 164 -16.09 -4.04 14.06
N THR A 165 -15.07 -3.83 13.29
CA THR A 165 -14.09 -4.80 12.81
C THR A 165 -12.76 -4.56 13.50
N LYS A 166 -11.97 -5.61 13.79
CA LYS A 166 -10.57 -5.44 14.21
C LYS A 166 -9.77 -4.88 13.07
N LYS A 167 -9.30 -3.64 13.20
CA LYS A 167 -8.55 -2.91 12.17
C LYS A 167 -7.06 -2.88 12.49
N TYR A 168 -6.27 -3.24 11.51
CA TYR A 168 -4.82 -3.19 11.53
C TYR A 168 -4.39 -2.17 10.47
N LEU A 169 -3.68 -1.13 10.87
CA LEU A 169 -3.37 -0.01 10.00
C LEU A 169 -1.90 0.01 9.61
N ASN A 170 -1.63 0.14 8.33
CA ASN A 170 -0.38 0.59 7.77
C ASN A 170 -0.68 1.82 6.90
N VAL A 171 -0.29 2.99 7.37
CA VAL A 171 -0.55 4.27 6.70
C VAL A 171 0.77 4.90 6.36
N GLN A 172 1.10 4.93 5.08
CA GLN A 172 2.40 5.39 4.62
C GLN A 172 2.35 6.82 4.08
N THR A 173 3.37 7.58 4.45
CA THR A 173 3.68 8.87 3.84
C THR A 173 4.88 8.68 2.90
N ASN A 174 4.71 9.02 1.63
CA ASN A 174 5.78 8.96 0.63
C ASN A 174 6.28 10.37 0.23
N SER A 175 7.27 10.44 -0.65
CA SER A 175 7.87 11.70 -1.08
C SER A 175 6.91 12.66 -1.80
N ILE A 176 5.81 12.14 -2.36
CA ILE A 176 4.85 12.93 -3.15
C ILE A 176 3.73 13.47 -2.26
N ASN A 177 3.32 12.71 -1.23
CA ASN A 177 2.27 13.11 -0.30
C ASN A 177 2.80 13.40 1.12
N LEU A 178 4.03 13.89 1.21
CA LEU A 178 4.73 14.13 2.46
C LEU A 178 3.90 15.01 3.41
N GLY A 179 3.51 14.45 4.55
CA GLY A 179 2.71 15.15 5.55
C GLY A 179 1.22 15.26 5.27
N PHE A 180 0.72 14.79 4.11
CA PHE A 180 -0.70 14.85 3.77
C PHE A 180 -1.46 13.53 4.02
N ASN A 181 -0.76 12.40 4.07
CA ASN A 181 -1.37 11.09 4.39
C ASN A 181 -0.97 10.64 5.79
N LEU A 182 -1.76 11.00 6.78
CA LEU A 182 -1.45 10.75 8.18
C LEU A 182 -2.40 9.72 8.78
N PHE A 183 -1.88 8.86 9.68
CA PHE A 183 -2.69 7.86 10.37
C PHE A 183 -3.77 8.46 11.27
N THR A 184 -3.61 9.71 11.69
CA THR A 184 -4.53 10.42 12.61
C THR A 184 -5.94 10.60 12.06
N LYS A 185 -6.15 10.38 10.75
CA LYS A 185 -7.48 10.33 10.13
C LYS A 185 -8.27 9.06 10.49
N TYR A 186 -7.59 8.02 10.99
CA TYR A 186 -8.21 6.76 11.38
C TYR A 186 -8.58 6.72 12.86
N LYS A 187 -9.69 6.05 13.16
CA LYS A 187 -10.24 5.88 14.51
C LYS A 187 -10.53 4.39 14.77
N ASN A 188 -10.60 4.00 16.06
CA ASN A 188 -11.04 2.68 16.48
C ASN A 188 -10.27 1.53 15.82
N TYR A 189 -8.94 1.60 15.77
CA TYR A 189 -8.07 0.54 15.28
C TYR A 189 -7.51 -0.32 16.45
N SER A 190 -7.10 -1.55 16.13
CA SER A 190 -6.55 -2.51 17.09
C SER A 190 -5.02 -2.56 17.04
N TYR A 191 -4.43 -2.19 15.91
CA TYR A 191 -2.97 -2.19 15.71
C TYR A 191 -2.58 -1.11 14.71
N LEU A 192 -1.38 -0.55 14.90
CA LEU A 192 -0.83 0.49 14.05
C LEU A 192 0.63 0.19 13.75
N CYS A 193 0.98 0.10 12.47
CA CYS A 193 2.33 -0.09 11.97
C CYS A 193 2.75 1.14 11.16
N LEU A 194 3.76 1.86 11.67
CA LEU A 194 4.32 3.07 11.06
C LEU A 194 5.83 3.07 11.23
N ASP A 195 6.53 3.70 10.32
CA ASP A 195 7.93 4.02 10.52
C ASP A 195 8.13 5.26 11.42
N THR A 196 9.37 5.50 11.84
CA THR A 196 9.70 6.65 12.69
C THR A 196 9.39 7.99 12.04
N ARG A 197 9.56 8.11 10.73
CA ARG A 197 9.29 9.36 9.99
C ARG A 197 7.79 9.63 9.91
N GLU A 198 6.98 8.62 9.67
CA GLU A 198 5.52 8.70 9.64
C GLU A 198 4.97 9.15 10.99
N TRP A 199 5.50 8.60 12.09
CA TRP A 199 5.20 9.07 13.45
C TRP A 199 5.56 10.53 13.68
N LYS A 200 6.78 10.94 13.31
CA LYS A 200 7.24 12.33 13.46
C LYS A 200 6.35 13.32 12.71
N LEU A 201 6.01 12.99 11.46
CA LEU A 201 5.13 13.81 10.64
C LEU A 201 3.72 13.91 11.24
N ALA A 202 3.16 12.79 11.66
CA ALA A 202 1.81 12.75 12.20
C ALA A 202 1.68 13.52 13.53
N LEU A 203 2.72 13.49 14.36
CA LEU A 203 2.74 14.17 15.65
C LEU A 203 3.36 15.58 15.58
N LYS A 204 3.87 15.99 14.41
CA LYS A 204 4.58 17.27 14.19
C LYS A 204 5.75 17.46 15.17
N LYS A 205 6.57 16.41 15.34
CA LYS A 205 7.70 16.36 16.27
C LYS A 205 9.00 15.96 15.58
N ASN A 206 10.09 16.61 15.94
CA ASN A 206 11.43 16.26 15.46
C ASN A 206 12.02 15.05 16.22
N SER A 207 11.59 14.82 17.46
CA SER A 207 11.95 13.66 18.29
C SER A 207 10.69 13.02 18.87
N LEU A 208 10.74 11.71 19.10
CA LEU A 208 9.64 10.93 19.66
C LEU A 208 10.05 10.33 21.00
N SER A 209 9.18 10.47 21.99
CA SER A 209 9.27 9.76 23.26
C SER A 209 8.31 8.55 23.27
N LYS A 210 8.57 7.59 24.16
CA LYS A 210 7.63 6.47 24.39
C LYS A 210 6.24 6.99 24.80
N ALA A 211 6.16 8.09 25.55
CA ALA A 211 4.91 8.69 25.99
C ALA A 211 4.09 9.25 24.80
N ASP A 212 4.75 9.79 23.78
CA ASP A 212 4.08 10.28 22.59
C ASP A 212 3.36 9.15 21.85
N ILE A 213 4.05 8.03 21.66
CA ILE A 213 3.51 6.86 20.96
C ILE A 213 2.42 6.18 21.79
N LYS A 214 2.62 6.06 23.12
CA LYS A 214 1.69 5.35 24.03
C LYS A 214 0.25 5.88 23.97
N LYS A 215 0.06 7.17 23.65
CA LYS A 215 -1.27 7.79 23.52
C LYS A 215 -2.10 7.19 22.39
N TYR A 216 -1.44 6.63 21.38
CA TYR A 216 -2.08 6.09 20.16
C TYR A 216 -2.09 4.56 20.13
N ILE A 217 -1.48 3.91 21.13
CA ILE A 217 -1.57 2.45 21.25
C ILE A 217 -2.97 2.10 21.78
N PRO A 218 -3.71 1.23 21.11
CA PRO A 218 -5.02 0.81 21.57
C PRO A 218 -4.96 0.16 22.96
N LYS A 219 -5.84 0.55 23.86
CA LYS A 219 -5.86 0.05 25.25
C LYS A 219 -6.07 -1.47 25.38
N LYS A 220 -6.50 -2.15 24.30
CA LYS A 220 -6.71 -3.62 24.21
C LYS A 220 -5.87 -4.27 23.12
N GLY A 221 -4.82 -3.62 22.62
CA GLY A 221 -3.91 -4.19 21.66
C GLY A 221 -2.70 -4.79 22.37
N HIS A 222 -2.43 -6.07 22.14
CA HIS A 222 -1.13 -6.64 22.48
C HIS A 222 -0.08 -6.01 21.52
N VAL A 223 0.99 -5.49 22.09
CA VAL A 223 2.22 -5.08 21.39
C VAL A 223 2.95 -6.33 20.94
#